data_4d0c55c1e4206d978738f9139326241a
#
_entry.id   4d0c55c1e4206d978738f9139326241a
#
_cell.length_a   1.000
_cell.length_b   1.000
_cell.length_c   1.000
_cell.angle_alpha   90.00
_cell.angle_beta   90.00
_cell.angle_gamma   90.00
#
_symmetry.space_group_name_H-M   'P 1'
#
loop_
_entity.id
_entity.type
_entity.pdbx_description
1 polymer ?
#
loop_
_entity_poly.entity_id
_entity_poly.type
_entity_poly.pdbx_seq_one_letter_code
_entity_poly.pdbx_strand_id
1 'polypeptide(L)'
;MSTGASKPTDAVPRYILEGRVVTLNSRDEVLERGRILIRGSRILAVEPSDGPLPEAFQDAPIIDTRGTLYPGLIDLHNHFVYDVLTLWRVPKRYLDRTQWPRHAEYASRISLPIRVLAGHAPSARAIVRYIEAKALLAGTTTGQGIRTRVSGGEALFRGAMRNVEEPRDEHLPAGSTRVMDLHDDAEDIESFRDALKSRAAYFYHLGEGVDDYAHRRYLDLAEHDLIQPSLVGIHSLGLQRQELDTMASRGAKVVWSPFSNLLLYGQTLSVPDLLGSGVTFCLGCDWSPTGSKNLLQELKVARHEAARQGASLSSRTLVRAVTADAARVAGWQAQVGTLRANALADLLIIEGTGGDPYDALISATEKQVRLVIVDGVARFGDRALMDKLAFDRSHPPENWTVDGIEKAFYLWAEDSPLNDLGFEAARSLLDEAMADLPVFRQRMEHAVRERGGPEPFELVLDNEPQDVFATGPETAAFITDLSRVAGRITLDAPTVGGPDYWELLSAQVNLDDTLKQQLRQDYA
;
A
#
# COMPACT_ATOMS: atom_id res chain seq x y z
N MET A 1 57.15 -12.03 -1.41
CA MET A 1 56.55 -10.70 -1.37
C MET A 1 55.25 -10.78 -2.17
N SER A 2 54.13 -11.02 -1.49
CA SER A 2 52.83 -11.11 -2.10
C SER A 2 52.18 -9.73 -2.03
N THR A 3 52.05 -9.07 -3.16
CA THR A 3 51.32 -7.80 -3.28
C THR A 3 49.83 -8.08 -3.14
N GLY A 4 49.29 -7.87 -1.95
CA GLY A 4 47.87 -7.86 -1.72
C GLY A 4 47.22 -6.73 -2.51
N ALA A 5 46.51 -7.08 -3.59
CA ALA A 5 45.62 -6.15 -4.24
C ALA A 5 44.48 -5.84 -3.23
N SER A 6 44.47 -4.59 -2.76
CA SER A 6 43.32 -4.06 -2.00
C SER A 6 42.08 -4.22 -2.85
N LYS A 7 41.04 -4.91 -2.31
CA LYS A 7 39.70 -4.88 -2.89
C LYS A 7 39.30 -3.41 -3.09
N PRO A 8 38.68 -3.05 -4.21
CA PRO A 8 38.12 -1.71 -4.36
C PRO A 8 37.21 -1.45 -3.16
N THR A 9 37.40 -0.38 -2.46
CA THR A 9 36.47 0.14 -1.47
C THR A 9 35.12 0.31 -2.20
N ASP A 10 34.12 -0.46 -1.82
CA ASP A 10 32.75 -0.32 -2.33
C ASP A 10 32.28 1.11 -2.04
N ALA A 11 32.48 1.98 -3.00
CA ALA A 11 32.04 3.36 -2.88
C ALA A 11 30.51 3.36 -2.86
N VAL A 12 29.91 3.93 -1.82
CA VAL A 12 28.45 4.09 -1.70
C VAL A 12 27.89 4.69 -2.99
N PRO A 13 26.91 4.05 -3.66
CA PRO A 13 26.37 4.52 -4.93
C PRO A 13 25.92 5.98 -4.85
N ARG A 14 26.27 6.76 -5.87
CA ARG A 14 25.90 8.18 -6.02
C ARG A 14 25.35 8.43 -7.39
N TYR A 15 24.28 9.20 -7.49
CA TYR A 15 23.71 9.63 -8.75
C TYR A 15 22.86 10.89 -8.57
N ILE A 16 22.52 11.54 -9.68
CA ILE A 16 21.73 12.76 -9.73
C ILE A 16 20.52 12.51 -10.61
N LEU A 17 19.36 12.87 -10.11
CA LEU A 17 18.13 12.89 -10.90
C LEU A 17 17.78 14.33 -11.24
N GLU A 18 17.53 14.61 -12.52
CA GLU A 18 17.07 15.91 -13.00
C GLU A 18 15.65 15.85 -13.54
N GLY A 19 14.86 16.90 -13.29
CA GLY A 19 13.50 17.07 -13.73
C GLY A 19 12.80 18.22 -13.02
N ARG A 20 11.48 18.24 -13.07
CA ARG A 20 10.67 19.12 -12.22
C ARG A 20 10.57 18.47 -10.84
N VAL A 21 10.81 19.21 -9.75
CA VAL A 21 10.84 18.65 -8.39
C VAL A 21 9.73 19.26 -7.55
N VAL A 22 8.81 18.42 -7.04
CA VAL A 22 7.76 18.77 -6.09
C VAL A 22 8.22 18.34 -4.71
N THR A 23 8.69 19.28 -3.89
CA THR A 23 9.38 18.95 -2.65
C THR A 23 8.43 18.52 -1.52
N LEU A 24 7.21 19.04 -1.49
CA LEU A 24 6.25 18.94 -0.38
C LEU A 24 6.85 19.30 0.99
N ASN A 25 7.93 20.05 1.00
CA ASN A 25 8.56 20.57 2.21
C ASN A 25 7.65 21.64 2.88
N SER A 26 8.09 22.25 3.97
CA SER A 26 7.32 23.26 4.70
C SER A 26 6.99 24.51 3.91
N ARG A 27 7.69 24.77 2.77
CA ARG A 27 7.44 25.89 1.85
C ARG A 27 6.64 25.46 0.62
N ASP A 28 6.34 24.16 0.47
CA ASP A 28 5.70 23.55 -0.71
C ASP A 28 6.36 23.98 -2.04
N GLU A 29 7.67 23.99 -2.03
CA GLU A 29 8.50 24.48 -3.12
C GLU A 29 8.44 23.54 -4.33
N VAL A 30 8.19 24.09 -5.51
CA VAL A 30 8.28 23.39 -6.79
C VAL A 30 9.44 23.99 -7.57
N LEU A 31 10.43 23.16 -7.92
CA LEU A 31 11.55 23.54 -8.77
C LEU A 31 11.24 23.10 -10.20
N GLU A 32 10.95 24.04 -11.09
CA GLU A 32 10.62 23.75 -12.50
C GLU A 32 11.77 23.05 -13.24
N ARG A 33 12.99 23.35 -12.85
CA ARG A 33 14.23 22.69 -13.27
C ARG A 33 15.07 22.42 -12.04
N GLY A 34 14.84 21.26 -11.43
CA GLY A 34 15.51 20.86 -10.20
C GLY A 34 16.35 19.61 -10.38
N ARG A 35 17.22 19.37 -9.41
CA ARG A 35 17.96 18.13 -9.29
C ARG A 35 17.97 17.62 -7.85
N ILE A 36 18.01 16.30 -7.72
CA ILE A 36 18.13 15.60 -6.45
C ILE A 36 19.45 14.83 -6.46
N LEU A 37 20.30 15.12 -5.50
CA LEU A 37 21.58 14.44 -5.30
C LEU A 37 21.38 13.31 -4.30
N ILE A 38 21.62 12.07 -4.73
CA ILE A 38 21.41 10.86 -3.90
C ILE A 38 22.76 10.18 -3.64
N ARG A 39 22.96 9.79 -2.38
CA ARG A 39 24.10 8.98 -1.97
C ARG A 39 23.65 7.87 -1.03
N GLY A 40 23.79 6.61 -1.46
CA GLY A 40 23.22 5.47 -0.75
C GLY A 40 21.71 5.63 -0.59
N SER A 41 21.22 5.47 0.62
CA SER A 41 19.80 5.58 0.95
C SER A 41 19.30 7.02 1.18
N ARG A 42 20.18 8.05 1.07
CA ARG A 42 19.84 9.42 1.50
C ARG A 42 19.88 10.44 0.37
N ILE A 43 18.96 11.41 0.45
CA ILE A 43 19.01 12.64 -0.33
C ILE A 43 20.03 13.57 0.32
N LEU A 44 21.07 13.99 -0.41
CA LEU A 44 22.03 14.97 0.09
C LEU A 44 21.61 16.41 -0.17
N ALA A 45 21.01 16.66 -1.33
CA ALA A 45 20.51 17.99 -1.67
C ALA A 45 19.33 17.91 -2.64
N VAL A 46 18.46 18.90 -2.57
CA VAL A 46 17.44 19.22 -3.57
C VAL A 46 17.64 20.68 -3.94
N GLU A 47 17.96 20.97 -5.19
CA GLU A 47 18.39 22.30 -5.61
C GLU A 47 18.04 22.57 -7.09
N PRO A 48 18.05 23.82 -7.55
CA PRO A 48 17.96 24.14 -8.98
C PRO A 48 19.10 23.47 -9.78
N SER A 49 18.81 23.03 -11.01
CA SER A 49 19.78 22.28 -11.84
C SER A 49 20.85 23.14 -12.51
N ASP A 50 20.73 24.47 -12.49
CA ASP A 50 21.63 25.42 -13.16
C ASP A 50 22.85 25.83 -12.33
N GLY A 51 22.92 25.43 -11.05
CA GLY A 51 24.06 25.69 -10.16
C GLY A 51 25.23 24.73 -10.37
N PRO A 52 26.45 25.02 -9.83
CA PRO A 52 27.57 24.10 -9.86
C PRO A 52 27.28 22.84 -9.06
N LEU A 53 27.84 21.70 -9.49
CA LEU A 53 27.78 20.46 -8.72
C LEU A 53 28.74 20.50 -7.55
N PRO A 54 28.36 19.99 -6.37
CA PRO A 54 29.30 19.71 -5.29
C PRO A 54 30.45 18.80 -5.76
N GLU A 55 31.66 19.01 -5.24
CA GLU A 55 32.83 18.22 -5.61
C GLU A 55 32.60 16.71 -5.55
N ALA A 56 31.88 16.27 -4.52
CA ALA A 56 31.54 14.86 -4.32
C ALA A 56 30.61 14.26 -5.40
N PHE A 57 30.03 15.08 -6.31
CA PHE A 57 29.11 14.65 -7.35
C PHE A 57 29.55 15.00 -8.78
N GLN A 58 30.77 15.55 -8.97
CA GLN A 58 31.26 15.93 -10.29
C GLN A 58 31.38 14.73 -11.26
N ASP A 59 31.64 13.55 -10.72
CA ASP A 59 31.77 12.27 -11.45
C ASP A 59 30.54 11.35 -11.33
N ALA A 60 29.50 11.81 -10.64
CA ALA A 60 28.26 11.03 -10.49
C ALA A 60 27.42 11.06 -11.78
N PRO A 61 26.77 9.94 -12.17
CA PRO A 61 25.89 9.94 -13.32
C PRO A 61 24.70 10.88 -13.12
N ILE A 62 24.43 11.71 -14.14
CA ILE A 62 23.25 12.58 -14.21
C ILE A 62 22.20 11.91 -15.07
N ILE A 63 21.02 11.73 -14.52
CA ILE A 63 19.90 11.07 -15.15
C ILE A 63 18.80 12.10 -15.37
N ASP A 64 18.69 12.58 -16.62
CA ASP A 64 17.52 13.38 -17.06
C ASP A 64 16.29 12.46 -17.11
N THR A 65 15.38 12.67 -16.16
CA THR A 65 14.16 11.85 -16.04
C THR A 65 13.08 12.27 -17.02
N ARG A 66 13.14 13.49 -17.58
CA ARG A 66 12.06 14.12 -18.38
C ARG A 66 10.70 14.01 -17.70
N GLY A 67 10.69 14.04 -16.37
CA GLY A 67 9.51 13.83 -15.56
C GLY A 67 9.45 14.78 -14.37
N THR A 68 8.36 14.68 -13.64
CA THR A 68 8.16 15.35 -12.36
C THR A 68 8.45 14.38 -11.22
N LEU A 69 9.31 14.80 -10.30
CA LEU A 69 9.80 14.03 -9.17
C LEU A 69 8.98 14.38 -7.92
N TYR A 70 8.42 13.36 -7.30
CA TYR A 70 7.66 13.46 -6.05
C TYR A 70 8.28 12.57 -4.97
N PRO A 71 7.98 12.78 -3.67
CA PRO A 71 8.18 11.73 -2.68
C PRO A 71 7.42 10.47 -3.08
N GLY A 72 7.95 9.30 -2.74
CA GLY A 72 7.25 8.03 -2.93
C GLY A 72 5.91 8.01 -2.22
N LEU A 73 4.93 7.31 -2.80
CA LEU A 73 3.59 7.20 -2.24
C LEU A 73 3.59 6.27 -1.02
N ILE A 74 2.75 6.60 -0.05
CA ILE A 74 2.62 5.91 1.24
C ILE A 74 1.17 5.48 1.42
N ASP A 75 0.93 4.17 1.41
CA ASP A 75 -0.38 3.54 1.62
C ASP A 75 -0.50 3.06 3.07
N LEU A 76 -1.33 3.73 3.86
CA LEU A 76 -1.45 3.46 5.30
C LEU A 76 -2.71 2.66 5.68
N HIS A 77 -3.42 2.17 4.70
CA HIS A 77 -4.45 1.17 4.90
C HIS A 77 -4.54 0.27 3.69
N ASN A 78 -4.04 -0.93 3.85
CA ASN A 78 -4.18 -1.98 2.85
C ASN A 78 -4.15 -3.35 3.53
N HIS A 79 -4.87 -4.31 2.96
CA HIS A 79 -4.76 -5.73 3.25
C HIS A 79 -4.04 -6.39 2.09
N PHE A 80 -2.79 -6.01 1.85
CA PHE A 80 -1.99 -6.35 0.68
C PHE A 80 -2.02 -7.82 0.28
N VAL A 81 -2.10 -8.72 1.26
CA VAL A 81 -2.16 -10.17 1.02
C VAL A 81 -3.31 -10.55 0.09
N TYR A 82 -4.41 -9.82 0.16
CA TYR A 82 -5.61 -10.04 -0.63
C TYR A 82 -5.56 -9.37 -2.01
N ASP A 83 -4.55 -8.56 -2.30
CA ASP A 83 -4.42 -7.84 -3.58
C ASP A 83 -4.06 -8.73 -4.78
N VAL A 84 -3.92 -10.02 -4.56
CA VAL A 84 -3.88 -11.05 -5.60
C VAL A 84 -5.29 -11.43 -6.11
N LEU A 85 -6.35 -11.05 -5.39
CA LEU A 85 -7.74 -11.35 -5.73
C LEU A 85 -8.36 -10.19 -6.51
N THR A 86 -9.20 -10.51 -7.49
CA THR A 86 -9.91 -9.52 -8.30
C THR A 86 -11.02 -8.82 -7.52
N LEU A 87 -11.43 -7.66 -8.03
CA LEU A 87 -12.59 -6.92 -7.52
C LEU A 87 -13.81 -7.85 -7.35
N TRP A 88 -14.36 -7.87 -6.16
CA TRP A 88 -15.59 -8.61 -5.86
C TRP A 88 -16.80 -7.80 -6.32
N ARG A 89 -17.72 -8.46 -7.02
CA ARG A 89 -19.04 -7.88 -7.30
C ARG A 89 -19.86 -7.87 -6.02
N VAL A 90 -19.82 -6.74 -5.29
CA VAL A 90 -20.55 -6.57 -4.03
C VAL A 90 -22.06 -6.71 -4.30
N PRO A 91 -22.75 -7.68 -3.70
CA PRO A 91 -24.11 -8.05 -4.14
C PRO A 91 -25.21 -7.10 -3.65
N LYS A 92 -24.93 -6.32 -2.61
CA LYS A 92 -25.86 -5.40 -1.99
C LYS A 92 -25.14 -4.34 -1.17
N ARG A 93 -25.83 -3.31 -0.74
CA ARG A 93 -25.34 -2.37 0.27
C ARG A 93 -25.36 -3.02 1.65
N TYR A 94 -24.25 -2.92 2.36
CA TYR A 94 -24.11 -3.31 3.75
C TYR A 94 -24.26 -2.09 4.66
N LEU A 95 -24.51 -2.30 5.95
CA LEU A 95 -24.63 -1.22 6.93
C LEU A 95 -23.39 -1.09 7.80
N ASP A 96 -22.72 -2.21 8.07
CA ASP A 96 -21.51 -2.28 8.89
C ASP A 96 -20.60 -3.45 8.47
N ARG A 97 -19.37 -3.43 8.97
CA ARG A 97 -18.32 -4.41 8.66
C ARG A 97 -18.62 -5.84 9.10
N THR A 98 -19.59 -6.08 9.99
CA THR A 98 -19.91 -7.44 10.46
C THR A 98 -20.75 -8.22 9.48
N GLN A 99 -21.32 -7.55 8.47
CA GLN A 99 -22.31 -8.13 7.58
C GLN A 99 -21.72 -8.76 6.32
N TRP A 100 -20.77 -8.10 5.66
CA TRP A 100 -20.24 -8.57 4.37
C TRP A 100 -19.37 -9.83 4.51
N PRO A 101 -18.58 -10.06 5.61
CA PRO A 101 -17.82 -11.30 5.75
C PRO A 101 -18.68 -12.56 5.91
N ARG A 102 -19.94 -12.39 6.32
CA ARG A 102 -20.92 -13.49 6.45
C ARG A 102 -21.61 -13.85 5.13
N HIS A 103 -21.34 -13.12 4.05
CA HIS A 103 -21.91 -13.44 2.75
C HIS A 103 -21.23 -14.65 2.13
N ALA A 104 -22.03 -15.59 1.57
CA ALA A 104 -21.50 -16.86 1.05
C ALA A 104 -20.47 -16.66 -0.08
N GLU A 105 -20.65 -15.64 -0.93
CA GLU A 105 -19.68 -15.32 -1.98
C GLU A 105 -18.37 -14.76 -1.43
N TYR A 106 -18.39 -14.05 -0.31
CA TYR A 106 -17.15 -13.60 0.34
C TYR A 106 -16.28 -14.81 0.71
N ALA A 107 -16.87 -15.80 1.39
CA ALA A 107 -16.15 -17.02 1.74
C ALA A 107 -15.59 -17.74 0.50
N SER A 108 -16.41 -17.88 -0.55
CA SER A 108 -16.03 -18.67 -1.74
C SER A 108 -15.07 -17.96 -2.70
N ARG A 109 -15.08 -16.62 -2.74
CA ARG A 109 -14.25 -15.83 -3.67
C ARG A 109 -13.02 -15.21 -3.00
N ILE A 110 -13.05 -15.02 -1.67
CA ILE A 110 -12.00 -14.30 -0.94
C ILE A 110 -11.38 -15.19 0.13
N SER A 111 -12.12 -15.57 1.20
CA SER A 111 -11.54 -16.26 2.34
C SER A 111 -10.96 -17.64 2.01
N LEU A 112 -11.68 -18.48 1.27
CA LEU A 112 -11.18 -19.81 0.90
C LEU A 112 -9.96 -19.75 -0.04
N PRO A 113 -9.98 -18.96 -1.13
CA PRO A 113 -8.83 -18.81 -2.00
C PRO A 113 -7.57 -18.32 -1.26
N ILE A 114 -7.69 -17.22 -0.49
CA ILE A 114 -6.50 -16.64 0.15
C ILE A 114 -5.90 -17.55 1.22
N ARG A 115 -6.73 -18.31 1.95
CA ARG A 115 -6.25 -19.28 2.93
C ARG A 115 -5.45 -20.42 2.31
N VAL A 116 -5.91 -20.91 1.15
CA VAL A 116 -5.17 -21.94 0.42
C VAL A 116 -3.83 -21.39 -0.05
N LEU A 117 -3.83 -20.18 -0.62
CA LEU A 117 -2.63 -19.55 -1.16
C LEU A 117 -1.65 -19.14 -0.07
N ALA A 118 -2.13 -18.53 1.02
CA ALA A 118 -1.28 -18.09 2.13
C ALA A 118 -0.82 -19.23 3.05
N GLY A 119 -1.51 -20.37 3.02
CA GLY A 119 -1.24 -21.50 3.92
C GLY A 119 0.02 -22.31 3.59
N HIS A 120 0.72 -22.02 2.50
CA HIS A 120 1.92 -22.76 2.07
C HIS A 120 3.02 -21.80 1.62
N ALA A 121 4.24 -22.03 2.09
CA ALA A 121 5.37 -21.14 1.87
C ALA A 121 5.63 -20.75 0.39
N PRO A 122 5.55 -21.64 -0.62
CA PRO A 122 5.78 -21.23 -2.01
C PRO A 122 4.79 -20.16 -2.50
N SER A 123 3.49 -20.38 -2.28
CA SER A 123 2.46 -19.41 -2.69
C SER A 123 2.42 -18.17 -1.80
N ALA A 124 2.67 -18.31 -0.49
CA ALA A 124 2.78 -17.18 0.42
C ALA A 124 3.91 -16.22 0.01
N ARG A 125 5.08 -16.74 -0.37
CA ARG A 125 6.19 -15.96 -0.92
C ARG A 125 5.84 -15.32 -2.25
N ALA A 126 5.12 -16.06 -3.12
CA ALA A 126 4.66 -15.53 -4.40
C ALA A 126 3.65 -14.38 -4.22
N ILE A 127 2.73 -14.48 -3.25
CA ILE A 127 1.84 -13.38 -2.88
C ILE A 127 2.65 -12.13 -2.54
N VAL A 128 3.59 -12.23 -1.60
CA VAL A 128 4.39 -11.08 -1.15
C VAL A 128 5.14 -10.45 -2.33
N ARG A 129 5.78 -11.28 -3.16
CA ARG A 129 6.52 -10.78 -4.34
C ARG A 129 5.61 -10.08 -5.36
N TYR A 130 4.44 -10.64 -5.60
CA TYR A 130 3.46 -10.09 -6.53
C TYR A 130 2.89 -8.75 -6.06
N ILE A 131 2.46 -8.68 -4.78
CA ILE A 131 1.86 -7.46 -4.24
C ILE A 131 2.87 -6.33 -4.10
N GLU A 132 4.14 -6.62 -3.75
CA GLU A 132 5.21 -5.62 -3.75
C GLU A 132 5.42 -5.02 -5.15
N ALA A 133 5.53 -5.88 -6.16
CA ALA A 133 5.71 -5.43 -7.53
C ALA A 133 4.51 -4.60 -8.00
N LYS A 134 3.28 -5.03 -7.68
CA LYS A 134 2.04 -4.30 -7.99
C LYS A 134 2.02 -2.92 -7.32
N ALA A 135 2.42 -2.81 -6.06
CA ALA A 135 2.50 -1.54 -5.34
C ALA A 135 3.57 -0.60 -5.93
N LEU A 136 4.78 -1.13 -6.18
CA LEU A 136 5.89 -0.37 -6.77
C LEU A 136 5.55 0.13 -8.18
N LEU A 137 4.88 -0.69 -9.00
CA LEU A 137 4.45 -0.33 -10.34
C LEU A 137 3.58 0.93 -10.37
N ALA A 138 2.81 1.16 -9.32
CA ALA A 138 1.96 2.34 -9.13
C ALA A 138 2.61 3.46 -8.30
N GLY A 139 3.90 3.35 -7.96
CA GLY A 139 4.61 4.40 -7.23
C GLY A 139 4.55 4.32 -5.71
N THR A 140 3.94 3.29 -5.14
CA THR A 140 3.89 3.08 -3.69
C THR A 140 5.23 2.55 -3.20
N THR A 141 5.91 3.30 -2.34
CA THR A 141 7.22 2.97 -1.76
C THR A 141 7.11 2.42 -0.34
N THR A 142 6.00 2.72 0.32
CA THR A 142 5.72 2.35 1.71
C THR A 142 4.29 1.87 1.84
N GLY A 143 4.08 0.75 2.54
CA GLY A 143 2.77 0.19 2.80
C GLY A 143 2.59 -0.24 4.26
N GLN A 144 1.33 -0.31 4.68
CA GLN A 144 0.86 -0.94 5.90
C GLN A 144 0.05 -2.18 5.52
N GLY A 145 0.14 -3.29 6.25
CA GLY A 145 -0.70 -4.48 6.06
C GLY A 145 0.01 -5.68 5.42
N ILE A 146 1.35 -5.73 5.42
CA ILE A 146 2.11 -6.95 5.06
C ILE A 146 2.71 -7.53 6.34
N ARG A 147 2.18 -8.65 6.81
CA ARG A 147 2.66 -9.31 8.04
C ARG A 147 3.17 -10.70 7.71
N THR A 148 4.48 -10.89 7.87
CA THR A 148 5.17 -12.14 7.56
C THR A 148 5.91 -12.68 8.78
N ARG A 149 6.08 -14.01 8.83
CA ARG A 149 6.90 -14.68 9.82
C ARG A 149 7.82 -15.70 9.14
N VAL A 150 9.02 -15.84 9.65
CA VAL A 150 9.97 -16.89 9.23
C VAL A 150 10.03 -18.01 10.28
N SER A 151 10.71 -19.12 9.94
CA SER A 151 10.93 -20.22 10.87
C SER A 151 11.46 -19.74 12.21
N GLY A 152 10.80 -20.10 13.30
CA GLY A 152 11.08 -19.58 14.64
C GLY A 152 10.11 -18.51 15.14
N GLY A 153 9.15 -18.08 14.31
CA GLY A 153 8.08 -17.14 14.68
C GLY A 153 8.50 -15.67 14.73
N GLU A 154 9.73 -15.35 14.27
CA GLU A 154 10.19 -13.97 14.17
C GLU A 154 9.41 -13.23 13.08
N ALA A 155 8.85 -12.07 13.41
CA ALA A 155 8.24 -11.17 12.44
C ALA A 155 9.36 -10.53 11.60
N LEU A 156 9.34 -10.78 10.29
CA LEU A 156 10.39 -10.29 9.40
C LEU A 156 9.84 -9.97 8.02
N PHE A 157 9.81 -8.68 7.69
CA PHE A 157 9.61 -8.22 6.33
C PHE A 157 10.92 -7.68 5.74
N ARG A 158 11.39 -8.30 4.68
CA ARG A 158 12.61 -7.91 3.94
C ARG A 158 12.31 -7.84 2.45
N GLY A 159 11.37 -6.98 2.07
CA GLY A 159 10.95 -6.78 0.70
C GLY A 159 11.66 -5.61 0.00
N ALA A 160 11.22 -5.29 -1.21
CA ALA A 160 11.71 -4.18 -2.02
C ALA A 160 11.06 -2.83 -1.65
N MET A 161 9.91 -2.84 -0.98
CA MET A 161 9.23 -1.67 -0.43
C MET A 161 9.39 -1.59 1.09
N ARG A 162 9.02 -0.45 1.69
CA ARG A 162 8.97 -0.30 3.16
C ARG A 162 7.66 -0.83 3.71
N ASN A 163 7.73 -1.37 4.92
CA ASN A 163 6.57 -1.80 5.70
C ASN A 163 6.50 -1.01 7.01
N VAL A 164 5.33 -0.43 7.32
CA VAL A 164 5.14 0.41 8.51
C VAL A 164 5.17 -0.40 9.80
N GLU A 165 4.76 -1.66 9.77
CA GLU A 165 4.70 -2.53 10.94
C GLU A 165 6.06 -3.16 11.26
N GLU A 166 6.91 -3.33 10.24
CA GLU A 166 8.24 -3.94 10.33
C GLU A 166 9.30 -3.11 9.60
N PRO A 167 9.56 -1.86 10.03
CA PRO A 167 10.54 -0.99 9.39
C PRO A 167 11.96 -1.54 9.57
N ARG A 168 12.81 -1.33 8.55
CA ARG A 168 14.23 -1.74 8.59
C ARG A 168 15.15 -0.70 9.19
N ASP A 169 14.75 0.56 9.10
CA ASP A 169 15.55 1.70 9.58
C ASP A 169 15.19 1.99 11.03
N GLU A 170 16.18 2.05 11.91
CA GLU A 170 16.02 2.35 13.34
C GLU A 170 15.39 3.73 13.63
N HIS A 171 15.43 4.64 12.64
CA HIS A 171 14.83 5.96 12.73
C HIS A 171 13.35 5.99 12.30
N LEU A 172 12.80 4.85 11.90
CA LEU A 172 11.39 4.69 11.54
C LEU A 172 10.67 3.90 12.65
N PRO A 173 9.90 4.56 13.53
CA PRO A 173 9.18 3.85 14.57
C PRO A 173 8.11 2.93 13.98
N ALA A 174 8.03 1.69 14.48
CA ALA A 174 7.05 0.73 14.02
C ALA A 174 5.63 1.15 14.40
N GLY A 175 4.70 1.04 13.44
CA GLY A 175 3.27 1.05 13.67
C GLY A 175 2.75 -0.31 14.13
N SER A 176 1.47 -0.38 14.40
CA SER A 176 0.75 -1.64 14.54
C SER A 176 -0.71 -1.48 14.13
N THR A 177 -1.35 -2.60 13.75
CA THR A 177 -2.71 -2.60 13.21
C THR A 177 -3.59 -3.52 14.05
N ARG A 178 -4.82 -3.07 14.27
CA ARG A 178 -5.90 -3.88 14.83
C ARG A 178 -7.14 -3.80 13.93
N VAL A 179 -7.55 -4.94 13.44
CA VAL A 179 -8.77 -5.08 12.62
C VAL A 179 -9.99 -5.34 13.52
N MET A 180 -9.82 -6.11 14.60
CA MET A 180 -10.89 -6.49 15.51
C MET A 180 -11.40 -5.32 16.34
N ASP A 181 -12.73 -5.25 16.51
CA ASP A 181 -13.35 -4.27 17.40
C ASP A 181 -12.84 -4.40 18.84
N LEU A 182 -12.88 -3.29 19.58
CA LEU A 182 -12.60 -3.28 21.02
C LEU A 182 -13.69 -4.05 21.76
N HIS A 183 -13.30 -5.00 22.60
CA HIS A 183 -14.22 -5.66 23.51
C HIS A 183 -14.32 -4.86 24.82
N ASP A 184 -15.52 -4.79 25.41
CA ASP A 184 -15.77 -4.10 26.67
C ASP A 184 -15.39 -4.99 27.85
N ASP A 185 -14.08 -5.35 27.91
CA ASP A 185 -13.47 -6.02 29.05
C ASP A 185 -12.14 -5.32 29.42
N ALA A 186 -11.78 -5.43 30.70
CA ALA A 186 -10.65 -4.68 31.26
C ALA A 186 -9.29 -5.09 30.63
N GLU A 187 -9.12 -6.33 30.23
CA GLU A 187 -7.88 -6.84 29.62
C GLU A 187 -7.68 -6.29 28.23
N ASP A 188 -8.73 -6.29 27.40
CA ASP A 188 -8.66 -5.79 26.03
C ASP A 188 -8.52 -4.25 26.00
N ILE A 189 -9.21 -3.54 26.90
CA ILE A 189 -9.08 -2.09 27.05
C ILE A 189 -7.65 -1.71 27.45
N GLU A 190 -7.03 -2.42 28.41
CA GLU A 190 -5.66 -2.12 28.81
C GLU A 190 -4.65 -2.50 27.72
N SER A 191 -4.85 -3.61 27.01
CA SER A 191 -4.05 -3.99 25.85
C SER A 191 -4.08 -2.92 24.76
N PHE A 192 -5.26 -2.38 24.46
CA PHE A 192 -5.44 -1.28 23.51
C PHE A 192 -4.70 -0.01 23.98
N ARG A 193 -4.84 0.33 25.26
CA ARG A 193 -4.14 1.49 25.87
C ARG A 193 -2.62 1.35 25.81
N ASP A 194 -2.10 0.16 26.05
CA ASP A 194 -0.66 -0.11 25.97
C ASP A 194 -0.15 -0.06 24.53
N ALA A 195 -0.94 -0.50 23.56
CA ALA A 195 -0.62 -0.31 22.14
C ALA A 195 -0.54 1.18 21.79
N LEU A 196 -1.49 2.01 22.23
CA LEU A 196 -1.46 3.46 22.02
C LEU A 196 -0.23 4.12 22.65
N LYS A 197 0.23 3.67 23.82
CA LYS A 197 1.43 4.22 24.49
C LYS A 197 2.74 3.80 23.81
N SER A 198 2.80 2.58 23.28
CA SER A 198 4.04 1.96 22.78
C SER A 198 4.32 2.18 21.30
N ARG A 199 3.33 2.66 20.52
CA ARG A 199 3.44 2.82 19.07
C ARG A 199 3.35 4.27 18.64
N ALA A 200 4.08 4.63 17.59
CA ALA A 200 3.97 5.94 16.97
C ALA A 200 2.63 6.13 16.23
N ALA A 201 2.12 5.04 15.66
CA ALA A 201 0.82 4.95 15.01
C ALA A 201 0.17 3.59 15.33
N TYR A 202 -1.07 3.64 15.79
CA TYR A 202 -1.91 2.47 16.04
C TYR A 202 -3.13 2.53 15.14
N PHE A 203 -3.08 1.76 14.06
CA PHE A 203 -4.11 1.72 13.02
C PHE A 203 -5.27 0.83 13.49
N TYR A 204 -6.44 1.42 13.59
CA TYR A 204 -7.64 0.75 14.08
C TYR A 204 -8.82 0.99 13.14
N HIS A 205 -9.51 -0.08 12.71
CA HIS A 205 -10.74 0.02 11.93
C HIS A 205 -11.82 0.66 12.79
N LEU A 206 -12.04 1.96 12.61
CA LEU A 206 -12.89 2.79 13.45
C LEU A 206 -14.15 3.20 12.70
N GLY A 207 -15.31 2.78 13.22
CA GLY A 207 -16.60 3.20 12.69
C GLY A 207 -16.79 2.86 11.22
N GLU A 208 -16.40 1.64 10.82
CA GLU A 208 -16.56 1.13 9.45
C GLU A 208 -17.99 0.68 9.21
N GLY A 209 -18.81 1.58 8.67
CA GLY A 209 -20.23 1.40 8.41
C GLY A 209 -21.00 2.70 8.57
N VAL A 210 -22.34 2.61 8.45
CA VAL A 210 -23.25 3.75 8.32
C VAL A 210 -24.40 3.71 9.34
N ASP A 211 -24.38 2.75 10.25
CA ASP A 211 -25.40 2.54 11.26
C ASP A 211 -24.90 2.81 12.69
N ASP A 212 -25.80 2.61 13.65
CA ASP A 212 -25.49 2.81 15.08
C ASP A 212 -24.40 1.86 15.57
N TYR A 213 -24.24 0.68 14.97
CA TYR A 213 -23.15 -0.24 15.32
C TYR A 213 -21.80 0.36 15.00
N ALA A 214 -21.63 0.91 13.80
CA ALA A 214 -20.38 1.56 13.39
C ALA A 214 -20.10 2.80 14.24
N HIS A 215 -21.11 3.64 14.51
CA HIS A 215 -20.96 4.82 15.37
C HIS A 215 -20.58 4.44 16.80
N ARG A 216 -21.15 3.35 17.34
CA ARG A 216 -20.84 2.87 18.70
C ARG A 216 -19.34 2.58 18.89
N ARG A 217 -18.62 2.13 17.85
CA ARG A 217 -17.17 1.87 17.94
C ARG A 217 -16.36 3.10 18.32
N TYR A 218 -16.77 4.28 17.88
CA TYR A 218 -16.16 5.52 18.33
C TYR A 218 -16.49 5.83 19.81
N LEU A 219 -17.74 5.66 20.20
CA LEU A 219 -18.18 5.92 21.57
C LEU A 219 -17.46 5.00 22.57
N ASP A 220 -17.23 3.74 22.22
CA ASP A 220 -16.45 2.80 23.04
C ASP A 220 -15.04 3.32 23.31
N LEU A 221 -14.35 3.86 22.30
CA LEU A 221 -13.03 4.47 22.50
C LEU A 221 -13.11 5.74 23.35
N ALA A 222 -14.13 6.56 23.16
CA ALA A 222 -14.30 7.82 23.90
C ALA A 222 -14.60 7.57 25.39
N GLU A 223 -15.43 6.58 25.71
CA GLU A 223 -15.77 6.18 27.09
C GLU A 223 -14.56 5.73 27.90
N HIS A 224 -13.56 5.12 27.25
CA HIS A 224 -12.33 4.62 27.89
C HIS A 224 -11.11 5.55 27.74
N ASP A 225 -11.30 6.79 27.26
CA ASP A 225 -10.23 7.78 26.98
C ASP A 225 -9.13 7.25 26.06
N LEU A 226 -9.52 6.51 25.00
CA LEU A 226 -8.62 5.90 24.04
C LEU A 226 -8.42 6.74 22.76
N ILE A 227 -9.07 7.90 22.64
CA ILE A 227 -8.80 8.86 21.57
C ILE A 227 -7.49 9.60 21.90
N GLN A 228 -6.37 9.09 21.41
CA GLN A 228 -5.02 9.53 21.76
C GLN A 228 -4.21 9.92 20.52
N PRO A 229 -3.10 10.66 20.62
CA PRO A 229 -2.32 11.11 19.47
C PRO A 229 -1.76 10.00 18.57
N SER A 230 -1.55 8.79 19.09
CA SER A 230 -1.11 7.63 18.31
C SER A 230 -2.25 6.88 17.63
N LEU A 231 -3.51 7.17 17.95
CA LEU A 231 -4.67 6.56 17.31
C LEU A 231 -4.80 7.04 15.86
N VAL A 232 -4.91 6.08 14.95
CA VAL A 232 -5.21 6.30 13.54
C VAL A 232 -6.48 5.54 13.20
N GLY A 233 -7.61 6.25 13.07
CA GLY A 233 -8.90 5.67 12.72
C GLY A 233 -8.98 5.39 11.24
N ILE A 234 -9.05 4.12 10.85
CA ILE A 234 -9.28 3.69 9.47
C ILE A 234 -10.77 3.78 9.17
N HIS A 235 -11.13 4.16 7.93
CA HIS A 235 -12.48 4.44 7.43
C HIS A 235 -13.17 5.62 8.11
N SER A 236 -13.41 5.54 9.40
CA SER A 236 -14.10 6.56 10.22
C SER A 236 -15.44 7.04 9.63
N LEU A 237 -16.10 6.19 8.85
CA LEU A 237 -17.30 6.50 8.08
C LEU A 237 -18.50 6.80 8.98
N GLY A 238 -18.63 6.08 10.11
CA GLY A 238 -19.70 6.27 11.10
C GLY A 238 -19.54 7.51 11.98
N LEU A 239 -18.47 8.31 11.80
CA LEU A 239 -18.20 9.49 12.62
C LEU A 239 -18.87 10.74 12.06
N GLN A 240 -19.34 11.58 12.98
CA GLN A 240 -19.90 12.89 12.68
C GLN A 240 -18.85 13.99 12.83
N ARG A 241 -19.17 15.20 12.42
CA ARG A 241 -18.26 16.36 12.51
C ARG A 241 -17.71 16.59 13.92
N GLN A 242 -18.53 16.53 14.96
CA GLN A 242 -18.10 16.78 16.33
C GLN A 242 -17.06 15.75 16.82
N GLU A 243 -17.14 14.53 16.35
CA GLU A 243 -16.21 13.46 16.69
C GLU A 243 -14.88 13.63 15.95
N LEU A 244 -14.94 14.06 14.70
CA LEU A 244 -13.74 14.45 13.94
C LEU A 244 -13.05 15.66 14.58
N ASP A 245 -13.81 16.67 15.07
CA ASP A 245 -13.28 17.80 15.85
C ASP A 245 -12.58 17.31 17.13
N THR A 246 -13.16 16.32 17.80
CA THR A 246 -12.55 15.69 18.99
C THR A 246 -11.27 14.96 18.64
N MET A 247 -11.25 14.15 17.57
CA MET A 247 -10.04 13.49 17.08
C MET A 247 -8.94 14.51 16.77
N ALA A 248 -9.28 15.59 16.06
CA ALA A 248 -8.34 16.66 15.72
C ALA A 248 -7.75 17.30 17.00
N SER A 249 -8.59 17.66 17.97
CA SER A 249 -8.16 18.29 19.21
C SER A 249 -7.29 17.39 20.10
N ARG A 250 -7.48 16.08 20.00
CA ARG A 250 -6.72 15.05 20.71
C ARG A 250 -5.47 14.60 19.94
N GLY A 251 -5.25 15.09 18.70
CA GLY A 251 -4.14 14.73 17.84
C GLY A 251 -4.26 13.35 17.19
N ALA A 252 -5.41 12.69 17.30
CA ALA A 252 -5.72 11.47 16.57
C ALA A 252 -5.85 11.77 15.07
N LYS A 253 -5.77 10.74 14.23
CA LYS A 253 -5.66 10.88 12.78
C LYS A 253 -6.64 9.94 12.08
N VAL A 254 -6.85 10.15 10.77
CA VAL A 254 -7.76 9.36 9.94
C VAL A 254 -7.05 8.81 8.72
N VAL A 255 -7.32 7.55 8.36
CA VAL A 255 -7.09 7.00 7.02
C VAL A 255 -8.42 6.90 6.31
N TRP A 256 -8.58 7.66 5.24
CA TRP A 256 -9.77 7.68 4.43
C TRP A 256 -9.61 6.73 3.23
N SER A 257 -10.53 5.75 3.11
CA SER A 257 -10.57 4.76 2.03
C SER A 257 -11.89 4.91 1.25
N PRO A 258 -12.03 5.98 0.44
CA PRO A 258 -13.31 6.30 -0.20
C PRO A 258 -13.84 5.20 -1.10
N PHE A 259 -12.99 4.53 -1.88
CA PHE A 259 -13.48 3.54 -2.83
C PHE A 259 -14.10 2.32 -2.14
N SER A 260 -13.43 1.80 -1.12
CA SER A 260 -13.95 0.68 -0.33
C SER A 260 -15.25 1.05 0.37
N ASN A 261 -15.30 2.22 0.99
CA ASN A 261 -16.52 2.71 1.63
C ASN A 261 -17.70 2.78 0.65
N LEU A 262 -17.46 3.31 -0.56
CA LEU A 262 -18.49 3.39 -1.60
C LEU A 262 -18.93 2.01 -2.10
N LEU A 263 -17.99 1.09 -2.31
CA LEU A 263 -18.28 -0.27 -2.77
C LEU A 263 -19.12 -1.06 -1.77
N LEU A 264 -18.80 -0.99 -0.48
CA LEU A 264 -19.46 -1.77 0.56
C LEU A 264 -20.74 -1.09 1.07
N TYR A 265 -20.68 0.23 1.32
CA TYR A 265 -21.73 0.96 2.06
C TYR A 265 -22.48 1.98 1.18
N GLY A 266 -22.05 2.19 -0.07
CA GLY A 266 -22.67 3.14 -1.01
C GLY A 266 -22.52 4.62 -0.60
N GLN A 267 -21.73 4.89 0.42
CA GLN A 267 -21.36 6.24 0.87
C GLN A 267 -20.02 6.19 1.58
N THR A 268 -19.41 7.36 1.77
CA THR A 268 -18.13 7.51 2.47
C THR A 268 -18.19 8.67 3.44
N LEU A 269 -17.12 8.88 4.20
CA LEU A 269 -16.94 9.98 5.13
C LEU A 269 -17.33 11.33 4.48
N SER A 270 -17.98 12.20 5.24
CA SER A 270 -18.28 13.57 4.80
C SER A 270 -16.99 14.36 4.56
N VAL A 271 -16.65 14.63 3.31
CA VAL A 271 -15.45 15.40 2.95
C VAL A 271 -15.51 16.84 3.50
N PRO A 272 -16.66 17.55 3.47
CA PRO A 272 -16.78 18.84 4.13
C PRO A 272 -16.48 18.79 5.63
N ASP A 273 -16.93 17.73 6.33
CA ASP A 273 -16.68 17.56 7.77
C ASP A 273 -15.22 17.18 8.05
N LEU A 274 -14.65 16.30 7.23
CA LEU A 274 -13.24 15.94 7.30
C LEU A 274 -12.33 17.17 7.19
N LEU A 275 -12.56 17.99 6.15
CA LEU A 275 -11.77 19.21 5.94
C LEU A 275 -12.03 20.27 7.03
N GLY A 276 -13.29 20.44 7.40
CA GLY A 276 -13.69 21.44 8.37
C GLY A 276 -13.23 21.16 9.81
N SER A 277 -13.04 19.88 10.19
CA SER A 277 -12.54 19.51 11.53
C SER A 277 -11.05 19.80 11.72
N GLY A 278 -10.29 19.89 10.62
CA GLY A 278 -8.84 20.04 10.68
C GLY A 278 -8.10 18.79 11.17
N VAL A 279 -8.76 17.63 11.27
CA VAL A 279 -8.10 16.37 11.59
C VAL A 279 -7.06 16.03 10.51
N THR A 280 -5.89 15.59 10.92
CA THR A 280 -4.87 15.11 9.97
C THR A 280 -5.36 13.81 9.35
N PHE A 281 -5.40 13.75 8.02
CA PHE A 281 -5.81 12.55 7.31
C PHE A 281 -4.86 12.16 6.18
N CYS A 282 -4.91 10.91 5.79
CA CYS A 282 -4.28 10.36 4.59
C CYS A 282 -5.26 9.44 3.86
N LEU A 283 -4.87 8.98 2.66
CA LEU A 283 -5.61 7.98 1.90
C LEU A 283 -5.04 6.58 2.14
N GLY A 284 -5.87 5.56 1.95
CA GLY A 284 -5.50 4.15 1.93
C GLY A 284 -6.40 3.36 0.98
N CYS A 285 -5.81 2.41 0.24
CA CYS A 285 -6.52 1.65 -0.79
C CYS A 285 -7.49 0.60 -0.25
N ASP A 286 -7.28 0.18 0.99
CA ASP A 286 -7.90 -0.97 1.63
C ASP A 286 -7.43 -2.30 1.02
N TRP A 287 -7.99 -2.74 -0.10
CA TRP A 287 -7.63 -3.96 -0.81
C TRP A 287 -8.34 -4.09 -2.16
N SER A 288 -7.76 -4.85 -3.10
CA SER A 288 -8.32 -5.00 -4.44
C SER A 288 -9.73 -5.61 -4.51
N PRO A 289 -10.15 -6.54 -3.61
CA PRO A 289 -11.51 -7.09 -3.65
C PRO A 289 -12.64 -6.08 -3.44
N THR A 290 -12.47 -5.06 -2.62
CA THR A 290 -13.50 -4.03 -2.41
C THR A 290 -12.94 -2.61 -2.30
N GLY A 291 -11.76 -2.35 -2.85
CA GLY A 291 -11.09 -1.05 -2.81
C GLY A 291 -10.32 -0.76 -4.08
N SER A 292 -9.46 0.23 -4.01
CA SER A 292 -8.59 0.62 -5.13
C SER A 292 -7.42 -0.35 -5.28
N LYS A 293 -7.03 -0.62 -6.53
CA LYS A 293 -5.85 -1.43 -6.81
C LYS A 293 -4.54 -0.77 -6.37
N ASN A 294 -4.52 0.56 -6.26
CA ASN A 294 -3.37 1.35 -5.87
C ASN A 294 -3.76 2.81 -5.56
N LEU A 295 -2.83 3.57 -5.01
CA LEU A 295 -3.04 4.97 -4.63
C LEU A 295 -3.30 5.91 -5.82
N LEU A 296 -2.83 5.61 -7.04
CA LEU A 296 -3.16 6.42 -8.22
C LEU A 296 -4.65 6.33 -8.53
N GLN A 297 -5.26 5.18 -8.33
CA GLN A 297 -6.70 5.02 -8.46
C GLN A 297 -7.45 5.68 -7.29
N GLU A 298 -6.99 5.49 -6.06
CA GLU A 298 -7.64 6.06 -4.88
C GLU A 298 -7.66 7.59 -4.91
N LEU A 299 -6.59 8.23 -5.41
CA LEU A 299 -6.53 9.68 -5.65
C LEU A 299 -7.65 10.17 -6.59
N LYS A 300 -7.93 9.41 -7.66
CA LYS A 300 -9.00 9.74 -8.61
C LYS A 300 -10.37 9.60 -7.96
N VAL A 301 -10.60 8.50 -7.23
CA VAL A 301 -11.84 8.29 -6.47
C VAL A 301 -12.06 9.41 -5.46
N ALA A 302 -11.05 9.73 -4.65
CA ALA A 302 -11.12 10.80 -3.66
C ALA A 302 -11.43 12.17 -4.29
N ARG A 303 -10.83 12.50 -5.44
CA ARG A 303 -11.10 13.73 -6.18
C ARG A 303 -12.56 13.78 -6.67
N HIS A 304 -13.05 12.73 -7.31
CA HIS A 304 -14.41 12.67 -7.82
C HIS A 304 -15.43 12.71 -6.70
N GLU A 305 -15.18 11.99 -5.62
CA GLU A 305 -16.09 11.96 -4.48
C GLU A 305 -16.14 13.31 -3.74
N ALA A 306 -15.01 13.99 -3.56
CA ALA A 306 -14.99 15.35 -3.02
C ALA A 306 -15.82 16.32 -3.88
N ALA A 307 -15.67 16.26 -5.20
CA ALA A 307 -16.45 17.05 -6.12
C ALA A 307 -17.95 16.75 -6.05
N ARG A 308 -18.32 15.44 -5.95
CA ARG A 308 -19.72 14.99 -5.80
C ARG A 308 -20.34 15.52 -4.50
N GLN A 309 -19.57 15.62 -3.42
CA GLN A 309 -20.01 16.18 -2.15
C GLN A 309 -19.94 17.73 -2.12
N GLY A 310 -19.52 18.39 -3.20
CA GLY A 310 -19.37 19.85 -3.26
C GLY A 310 -18.23 20.39 -2.38
N ALA A 311 -17.26 19.55 -2.01
CA ALA A 311 -16.14 19.93 -1.18
C ALA A 311 -14.97 20.49 -1.99
N SER A 312 -14.34 21.57 -1.50
CA SER A 312 -13.13 22.15 -2.07
C SER A 312 -11.88 21.43 -1.60
N LEU A 313 -11.66 20.22 -2.09
CA LEU A 313 -10.45 19.44 -1.81
C LEU A 313 -9.42 19.68 -2.92
N SER A 314 -8.32 20.38 -2.59
CA SER A 314 -7.30 20.74 -3.57
C SER A 314 -6.47 19.52 -4.00
N SER A 315 -6.00 19.52 -5.24
CA SER A 315 -5.07 18.50 -5.76
C SER A 315 -3.81 18.40 -4.90
N ARG A 316 -3.30 19.53 -4.42
CA ARG A 316 -2.18 19.56 -3.46
C ARG A 316 -2.49 18.82 -2.16
N THR A 317 -3.68 19.01 -1.58
CA THR A 317 -4.09 18.31 -0.36
C THR A 317 -4.17 16.79 -0.60
N LEU A 318 -4.70 16.36 -1.74
CA LEU A 318 -4.75 14.95 -2.12
C LEU A 318 -3.34 14.34 -2.26
N VAL A 319 -2.42 15.04 -2.94
CA VAL A 319 -1.03 14.58 -3.08
C VAL A 319 -0.33 14.50 -1.72
N ARG A 320 -0.56 15.47 -0.84
CA ARG A 320 -0.05 15.42 0.54
C ARG A 320 -0.62 14.23 1.32
N ALA A 321 -1.89 13.90 1.11
CA ALA A 321 -2.56 12.78 1.78
C ALA A 321 -1.97 11.40 1.44
N VAL A 322 -1.21 11.28 0.35
CA VAL A 322 -0.50 10.05 -0.02
C VAL A 322 1.04 10.18 0.09
N THR A 323 1.54 11.27 0.67
CA THR A 323 2.97 11.56 0.82
C THR A 323 3.29 12.18 2.18
N ALA A 324 3.40 13.51 2.28
CA ALA A 324 3.84 14.23 3.48
C ALA A 324 2.89 14.04 4.68
N ASP A 325 1.58 14.06 4.46
CA ASP A 325 0.62 13.88 5.54
C ASP A 325 0.47 12.40 5.91
N ALA A 326 0.57 11.46 4.96
CA ALA A 326 0.69 10.03 5.24
C ALA A 326 1.94 9.74 6.09
N ALA A 327 3.10 10.31 5.75
CA ALA A 327 4.30 10.20 6.58
C ALA A 327 4.10 10.73 8.00
N ARG A 328 3.34 11.83 8.16
CA ARG A 328 2.98 12.37 9.49
C ARG A 328 2.04 11.43 10.26
N VAL A 329 1.08 10.82 9.58
CA VAL A 329 0.18 9.82 10.17
C VAL A 329 0.95 8.62 10.70
N ALA A 330 1.94 8.12 9.95
CA ALA A 330 2.81 7.01 10.37
C ALA A 330 3.86 7.41 11.44
N GLY A 331 4.04 8.71 11.72
CA GLY A 331 5.12 9.20 12.58
C GLY A 331 6.49 9.24 11.89
N TRP A 332 6.54 9.15 10.57
CA TRP A 332 7.75 9.04 9.75
C TRP A 332 8.17 10.33 9.04
N GLN A 333 7.50 11.44 9.30
CA GLN A 333 7.69 12.74 8.63
C GLN A 333 9.13 13.29 8.72
N ALA A 334 9.93 12.79 9.65
CA ALA A 334 11.35 13.15 9.75
C ALA A 334 12.23 12.47 8.69
N GLN A 335 11.75 11.39 8.06
CA GLN A 335 12.55 10.54 7.18
C GLN A 335 12.01 10.46 5.76
N VAL A 336 10.69 10.41 5.55
CA VAL A 336 10.04 10.23 4.24
C VAL A 336 8.90 11.22 4.03
N GLY A 337 8.27 11.18 2.86
CA GLY A 337 7.09 11.97 2.50
C GLY A 337 7.38 13.39 2.01
N THR A 338 8.65 13.83 2.07
CA THR A 338 9.11 15.12 1.53
C THR A 338 10.48 14.97 0.89
N LEU A 339 10.76 15.72 -0.19
CA LEU A 339 12.08 15.76 -0.81
C LEU A 339 12.91 16.87 -0.18
N ARG A 340 13.88 16.50 0.62
CA ARG A 340 14.79 17.43 1.33
C ARG A 340 16.09 16.74 1.73
N ALA A 341 17.10 17.53 2.01
CA ALA A 341 18.37 17.00 2.53
C ALA A 341 18.17 16.13 3.77
N ASN A 342 18.93 15.06 3.86
CA ASN A 342 18.94 14.02 4.90
C ASN A 342 17.68 13.15 4.98
N ALA A 343 16.65 13.35 4.13
CA ALA A 343 15.55 12.42 3.99
C ALA A 343 16.02 11.11 3.33
N LEU A 344 15.30 10.03 3.59
CA LEU A 344 15.47 8.79 2.83
C LEU A 344 15.06 9.01 1.37
N ALA A 345 15.79 8.41 0.46
CA ALA A 345 15.59 8.56 -0.97
C ALA A 345 14.49 7.60 -1.46
N ASP A 346 13.25 7.92 -1.09
CA ASP A 346 12.03 7.28 -1.56
C ASP A 346 11.32 8.24 -2.50
N LEU A 347 11.30 7.92 -3.80
CA LEU A 347 10.85 8.83 -4.85
C LEU A 347 9.95 8.13 -5.86
N LEU A 348 9.03 8.93 -6.40
CA LEU A 348 8.22 8.59 -7.57
C LEU A 348 8.48 9.62 -8.66
N ILE A 349 8.73 9.18 -9.87
CA ILE A 349 8.87 10.02 -11.04
C ILE A 349 7.73 9.72 -12.01
N ILE A 350 6.93 10.75 -12.34
CA ILE A 350 5.84 10.67 -13.31
C ILE A 350 6.26 11.39 -14.59
N GLU A 351 5.82 10.89 -15.73
CA GLU A 351 6.09 11.45 -17.06
C GLU A 351 5.60 12.90 -17.17
N GLY A 352 6.43 13.74 -17.80
CA GLY A 352 6.09 15.13 -18.12
C GLY A 352 6.44 16.14 -17.03
N THR A 353 6.56 17.40 -17.45
CA THR A 353 6.93 18.55 -16.60
C THR A 353 6.00 19.73 -16.80
N GLY A 354 4.92 19.58 -17.57
CA GLY A 354 3.95 20.64 -17.86
C GLY A 354 2.75 20.65 -16.92
N GLY A 355 2.00 21.74 -16.93
CA GLY A 355 0.76 21.90 -16.17
C GLY A 355 0.94 21.99 -14.66
N ASP A 356 -0.16 21.88 -13.92
CA ASP A 356 -0.10 21.78 -12.46
C ASP A 356 0.47 20.42 -12.03
N PRO A 357 1.53 20.36 -11.20
CA PRO A 357 2.16 19.10 -10.84
C PRO A 357 1.27 18.22 -9.95
N TYR A 358 0.41 18.79 -9.15
CA TYR A 358 -0.48 18.00 -8.29
C TYR A 358 -1.58 17.34 -9.12
N ASP A 359 -2.16 18.06 -10.10
CA ASP A 359 -3.11 17.49 -11.05
C ASP A 359 -2.46 16.41 -11.92
N ALA A 360 -1.20 16.61 -12.32
CA ALA A 360 -0.44 15.65 -13.11
C ALA A 360 -0.30 14.30 -12.37
N LEU A 361 0.02 14.31 -11.07
CA LEU A 361 0.10 13.07 -10.29
C LEU A 361 -1.27 12.40 -10.14
N ILE A 362 -2.33 13.15 -9.83
CA ILE A 362 -3.68 12.60 -9.67
C ILE A 362 -4.20 11.99 -10.98
N SER A 363 -3.85 12.58 -12.12
CA SER A 363 -4.28 12.09 -13.43
C SER A 363 -3.40 10.95 -13.97
N ALA A 364 -2.23 10.72 -13.39
CA ALA A 364 -1.33 9.67 -13.85
C ALA A 364 -1.94 8.27 -13.66
N THR A 365 -1.57 7.36 -14.56
CA THR A 365 -1.79 5.92 -14.45
C THR A 365 -0.44 5.21 -14.35
N GLU A 366 -0.44 3.93 -14.17
CA GLU A 366 0.78 3.11 -14.07
C GLU A 366 1.68 3.26 -15.32
N LYS A 367 1.08 3.58 -16.46
CA LYS A 367 1.78 3.84 -17.72
C LYS A 367 2.76 5.01 -17.60
N GLN A 368 2.35 6.10 -16.94
CA GLN A 368 3.16 7.31 -16.77
C GLN A 368 4.20 7.20 -15.64
N VAL A 369 4.22 6.13 -14.86
CA VAL A 369 5.27 5.92 -13.84
C VAL A 369 6.60 5.64 -14.53
N ARG A 370 7.54 6.57 -14.45
CA ARG A 370 8.84 6.48 -15.11
C ARG A 370 9.92 5.85 -14.26
N LEU A 371 9.89 6.10 -12.94
CA LEU A 371 10.87 5.53 -12.02
C LEU A 371 10.33 5.56 -10.60
N VAL A 372 10.55 4.49 -9.86
CA VAL A 372 10.26 4.37 -8.43
C VAL A 372 11.54 3.97 -7.71
N ILE A 373 11.89 4.73 -6.70
CA ILE A 373 13.09 4.54 -5.90
C ILE A 373 12.68 4.31 -4.45
N VAL A 374 13.23 3.29 -3.83
CA VAL A 374 13.08 3.01 -2.39
C VAL A 374 14.47 2.86 -1.81
N ASP A 375 14.76 3.62 -0.77
CA ASP A 375 16.05 3.55 -0.07
C ASP A 375 17.25 3.85 -0.98
N GLY A 376 17.05 4.77 -1.94
CA GLY A 376 18.05 5.12 -2.95
C GLY A 376 18.30 4.06 -4.01
N VAL A 377 17.52 2.98 -4.03
CA VAL A 377 17.59 1.91 -5.03
C VAL A 377 16.40 1.99 -5.96
N ALA A 378 16.63 2.07 -7.28
CA ALA A 378 15.57 2.02 -8.26
C ALA A 378 14.93 0.62 -8.25
N ARG A 379 13.62 0.58 -8.00
CA ARG A 379 12.85 -0.66 -7.84
C ARG A 379 12.00 -1.01 -9.05
N PHE A 380 11.47 0.01 -9.71
CA PHE A 380 10.66 -0.13 -10.91
C PHE A 380 10.84 1.11 -11.79
N GLY A 381 10.76 0.95 -13.10
CA GLY A 381 10.75 2.10 -14.00
C GLY A 381 10.95 1.76 -15.47
N ASP A 382 10.97 2.83 -16.29
CA ASP A 382 11.29 2.74 -17.71
C ASP A 382 12.64 2.04 -17.91
N ARG A 383 12.69 1.04 -18.76
CA ARG A 383 13.92 0.28 -19.00
C ARG A 383 15.11 1.19 -19.31
N ALA A 384 14.88 2.22 -20.14
CA ALA A 384 15.92 3.18 -20.51
C ALA A 384 16.45 4.05 -19.36
N LEU A 385 15.68 4.24 -18.29
CA LEU A 385 16.14 4.90 -17.06
C LEU A 385 16.84 3.92 -16.13
N MET A 386 16.27 2.72 -15.97
CA MET A 386 16.86 1.65 -15.17
C MET A 386 18.27 1.29 -15.64
N ASP A 387 18.50 1.22 -16.95
CA ASP A 387 19.81 0.90 -17.54
C ASP A 387 20.92 1.92 -17.23
N LYS A 388 20.55 3.13 -16.78
CA LYS A 388 21.52 4.17 -16.37
C LYS A 388 21.93 4.07 -14.91
N LEU A 389 21.27 3.22 -14.14
CA LEU A 389 21.50 3.04 -12.71
C LEU A 389 22.35 1.79 -12.46
N ALA A 390 23.06 1.79 -11.35
CA ALA A 390 23.87 0.66 -10.97
C ALA A 390 23.04 -0.37 -10.20
N PHE A 391 23.11 -1.62 -10.62
CA PHE A 391 22.55 -2.77 -9.94
C PHE A 391 23.62 -3.82 -9.68
N ASP A 392 23.36 -4.71 -8.73
CA ASP A 392 24.18 -5.89 -8.56
C ASP A 392 24.11 -6.75 -9.83
N ARG A 393 25.27 -7.05 -10.41
CA ARG A 393 25.37 -7.83 -11.65
C ARG A 393 24.88 -9.27 -11.49
N SER A 394 24.89 -9.79 -10.27
CA SER A 394 24.37 -11.13 -9.93
C SER A 394 22.85 -11.17 -9.94
N HIS A 395 22.20 -10.01 -9.83
CA HIS A 395 20.74 -9.88 -9.73
C HIS A 395 20.28 -8.77 -10.70
N PRO A 396 20.23 -9.04 -12.01
CA PRO A 396 19.82 -8.02 -12.98
C PRO A 396 18.34 -7.69 -12.86
N PRO A 397 17.92 -6.46 -13.24
CA PRO A 397 16.51 -6.11 -13.33
C PRO A 397 15.73 -7.03 -14.28
N GLU A 398 14.53 -7.43 -13.87
CA GLU A 398 13.60 -8.26 -14.63
C GLU A 398 12.75 -7.38 -15.58
N ASN A 399 12.69 -7.73 -16.86
CA ASN A 399 11.94 -6.98 -17.87
C ASN A 399 10.43 -7.16 -17.69
N TRP A 400 9.71 -6.08 -17.87
CA TRP A 400 8.25 -6.04 -17.87
C TRP A 400 7.73 -5.05 -18.91
N THR A 401 6.43 -5.09 -19.18
CA THR A 401 5.79 -4.15 -20.11
C THR A 401 4.48 -3.65 -19.51
N VAL A 402 4.28 -2.33 -19.54
CA VAL A 402 3.02 -1.68 -19.17
C VAL A 402 2.50 -0.92 -20.37
N ASP A 403 1.35 -1.33 -20.90
CA ASP A 403 0.72 -0.72 -22.09
C ASP A 403 1.68 -0.51 -23.28
N GLY A 404 2.54 -1.50 -23.54
CA GLY A 404 3.51 -1.46 -24.63
C GLY A 404 4.79 -0.67 -24.31
N ILE A 405 4.94 -0.08 -23.13
CA ILE A 405 6.16 0.60 -22.69
C ILE A 405 7.06 -0.40 -21.96
N GLU A 406 8.32 -0.49 -22.40
CA GLU A 406 9.32 -1.34 -21.76
C GLU A 406 9.71 -0.78 -20.38
N LYS A 407 9.49 -1.58 -19.35
CA LYS A 407 9.80 -1.32 -17.95
C LYS A 407 10.73 -2.41 -17.41
N ALA A 408 11.22 -2.21 -16.18
CA ALA A 408 11.92 -3.26 -15.45
C ALA A 408 11.65 -3.18 -13.95
N PHE A 409 11.69 -4.35 -13.30
CA PHE A 409 11.68 -4.48 -11.84
C PHE A 409 13.09 -4.83 -11.32
N TYR A 410 13.46 -4.27 -10.18
CA TYR A 410 14.60 -4.70 -9.39
C TYR A 410 14.14 -5.01 -7.97
N LEU A 411 13.83 -6.28 -7.71
CA LEU A 411 13.17 -6.72 -6.49
C LEU A 411 14.12 -7.41 -5.49
N TRP A 412 15.42 -7.43 -5.81
CA TRP A 412 16.43 -7.92 -4.87
C TRP A 412 16.57 -6.98 -3.67
N ALA A 413 16.60 -7.54 -2.47
CA ALA A 413 16.84 -6.80 -1.23
C ALA A 413 17.76 -7.63 -0.33
N GLU A 414 18.65 -6.96 0.40
CA GLU A 414 19.57 -7.61 1.32
C GLU A 414 18.78 -8.44 2.37
N ASP A 415 19.25 -9.66 2.62
CA ASP A 415 18.65 -10.61 3.57
C ASP A 415 17.17 -10.96 3.30
N SER A 416 16.69 -10.73 2.08
CA SER A 416 15.31 -11.07 1.72
C SER A 416 15.13 -12.56 1.48
N PRO A 417 14.15 -13.21 2.12
CA PRO A 417 13.81 -14.60 1.83
C PRO A 417 13.11 -14.77 0.46
N LEU A 418 12.93 -13.68 -0.29
CA LEU A 418 12.24 -13.65 -1.59
C LEU A 418 13.21 -13.50 -2.77
N ASN A 419 14.53 -13.42 -2.54
CA ASN A 419 15.50 -13.07 -3.59
C ASN A 419 15.66 -14.10 -4.71
N ASP A 420 15.26 -15.35 -4.49
CA ASP A 420 15.21 -16.42 -5.49
C ASP A 420 13.93 -16.43 -6.33
N LEU A 421 12.99 -15.50 -6.08
CA LEU A 421 11.68 -15.42 -6.73
C LEU A 421 11.50 -14.08 -7.44
N GLY A 422 11.51 -14.08 -8.77
CA GLY A 422 11.16 -12.90 -9.58
C GLY A 422 9.66 -12.67 -9.69
N PHE A 423 9.27 -11.53 -10.26
CA PHE A 423 7.86 -11.15 -10.43
C PHE A 423 7.09 -12.12 -11.35
N GLU A 424 7.66 -12.45 -12.51
CA GLU A 424 7.01 -13.33 -13.48
C GLU A 424 6.87 -14.76 -12.94
N ALA A 425 7.86 -15.26 -12.20
CA ALA A 425 7.77 -16.56 -11.55
C ALA A 425 6.70 -16.59 -10.46
N ALA A 426 6.59 -15.52 -9.66
CA ALA A 426 5.53 -15.37 -8.66
C ALA A 426 4.14 -15.31 -9.31
N ARG A 427 3.99 -14.52 -10.37
CA ARG A 427 2.75 -14.41 -11.15
C ARG A 427 2.32 -15.76 -11.72
N SER A 428 3.24 -16.48 -12.37
CA SER A 428 2.95 -17.77 -12.97
C SER A 428 2.54 -18.82 -11.94
N LEU A 429 3.20 -18.83 -10.76
CA LEU A 429 2.84 -19.74 -9.68
C LEU A 429 1.44 -19.44 -9.13
N LEU A 430 1.08 -18.16 -8.96
CA LEU A 430 -0.25 -17.76 -8.50
C LEU A 430 -1.32 -18.07 -9.55
N ASP A 431 -1.09 -17.80 -10.82
CA ASP A 431 -1.99 -18.17 -11.92
C ASP A 431 -2.26 -19.68 -11.94
N GLU A 432 -1.20 -20.52 -11.83
CA GLU A 432 -1.32 -21.97 -11.76
C GLU A 432 -2.11 -22.42 -10.52
N ALA A 433 -1.82 -21.85 -9.36
CA ALA A 433 -2.52 -22.17 -8.11
C ALA A 433 -4.01 -21.82 -8.16
N MET A 434 -4.34 -20.65 -8.72
CA MET A 434 -5.72 -20.15 -8.83
C MET A 434 -6.54 -20.87 -9.91
N ALA A 435 -5.89 -21.48 -10.89
CA ALA A 435 -6.55 -22.25 -11.94
C ALA A 435 -7.28 -23.49 -11.37
N ASP A 436 -6.72 -24.13 -10.33
CA ASP A 436 -7.31 -25.28 -9.65
C ASP A 436 -6.84 -25.34 -8.18
N LEU A 437 -7.46 -24.55 -7.32
CA LEU A 437 -7.15 -24.48 -5.88
C LEU A 437 -7.23 -25.82 -5.15
N PRO A 438 -8.22 -26.71 -5.38
CA PRO A 438 -8.26 -28.03 -4.76
C PRO A 438 -7.05 -28.89 -5.10
N VAL A 439 -6.67 -28.97 -6.37
CA VAL A 439 -5.48 -29.72 -6.82
C VAL A 439 -4.20 -29.08 -6.29
N PHE A 440 -4.09 -27.76 -6.33
CA PHE A 440 -2.95 -27.05 -5.75
C PHE A 440 -2.78 -27.36 -4.27
N ARG A 441 -3.85 -27.29 -3.48
CA ARG A 441 -3.83 -27.62 -2.05
C ARG A 441 -3.35 -29.05 -1.79
N GLN A 442 -3.91 -30.04 -2.52
CA GLN A 442 -3.49 -31.45 -2.37
C GLN A 442 -1.99 -31.64 -2.62
N ARG A 443 -1.46 -30.98 -3.67
CA ARG A 443 -0.04 -31.02 -4.01
C ARG A 443 0.83 -30.40 -2.91
N MET A 444 0.41 -29.26 -2.35
CA MET A 444 1.14 -28.59 -1.27
C MET A 444 1.10 -29.40 0.03
N GLU A 445 -0.04 -29.95 0.41
CA GLU A 445 -0.16 -30.83 1.60
C GLU A 445 0.70 -32.10 1.49
N HIS A 446 0.87 -32.65 0.28
CA HIS A 446 1.77 -33.77 0.03
C HIS A 446 3.23 -33.34 0.23
N ALA A 447 3.64 -32.20 -0.37
CA ALA A 447 4.99 -31.67 -0.22
C ALA A 447 5.36 -31.34 1.23
N VAL A 448 4.41 -30.81 2.03
CA VAL A 448 4.61 -30.55 3.47
C VAL A 448 4.84 -31.86 4.24
N ARG A 449 4.04 -32.90 3.94
CA ARG A 449 4.20 -34.23 4.58
C ARG A 449 5.55 -34.87 4.25
N GLU A 450 6.02 -34.75 3.01
CA GLU A 450 7.32 -35.30 2.60
C GLU A 450 8.50 -34.55 3.24
N ARG A 451 8.42 -33.23 3.33
CA ARG A 451 9.48 -32.41 3.92
C ARG A 451 9.61 -32.65 5.43
N GLY A 452 8.49 -32.81 6.13
CA GLY A 452 8.42 -32.84 7.60
C GLY A 452 8.77 -31.48 8.23
N GLY A 453 8.10 -31.14 9.32
CA GLY A 453 8.32 -29.88 10.04
C GLY A 453 7.42 -28.72 9.61
N PRO A 454 7.53 -27.57 10.32
CA PRO A 454 6.70 -26.40 10.07
C PRO A 454 7.01 -25.71 8.74
N GLU A 455 6.08 -24.87 8.27
CA GLU A 455 6.32 -24.01 7.12
C GLU A 455 7.46 -23.01 7.43
N PRO A 456 8.45 -22.86 6.52
CA PRO A 456 9.59 -21.97 6.74
C PRO A 456 9.24 -20.48 6.57
N PHE A 457 8.09 -20.18 6.02
CA PHE A 457 7.59 -18.83 5.78
C PHE A 457 6.08 -18.81 5.93
N GLU A 458 5.58 -17.93 6.77
CA GLU A 458 4.16 -17.78 7.05
C GLU A 458 3.71 -16.35 6.66
N LEU A 459 2.53 -16.27 6.08
CA LEU A 459 1.85 -15.02 5.77
C LEU A 459 0.61 -14.88 6.66
N VAL A 460 0.55 -13.80 7.43
CA VAL A 460 -0.53 -13.58 8.39
C VAL A 460 -1.70 -12.91 7.69
N LEU A 461 -2.86 -13.56 7.73
CA LEU A 461 -4.12 -13.00 7.25
C LEU A 461 -4.72 -12.12 8.35
N ASP A 462 -4.93 -10.85 8.10
CA ASP A 462 -5.38 -9.88 9.09
C ASP A 462 -6.86 -9.48 8.96
N ASN A 463 -7.49 -9.73 7.81
CA ASN A 463 -8.89 -9.39 7.57
C ASN A 463 -9.84 -10.59 7.63
N GLU A 464 -9.39 -11.70 8.23
CA GLU A 464 -10.24 -12.85 8.48
C GLU A 464 -10.90 -12.70 9.86
N PRO A 465 -12.23 -12.59 9.94
CA PRO A 465 -12.92 -12.44 11.23
C PRO A 465 -12.64 -13.64 12.13
N GLN A 466 -11.92 -13.42 13.22
CA GLN A 466 -11.62 -14.50 14.19
C GLN A 466 -12.91 -15.06 14.81
N ASP A 467 -13.93 -14.23 15.00
CA ASP A 467 -15.22 -14.64 15.57
C ASP A 467 -16.07 -15.53 14.64
N VAL A 468 -15.87 -15.44 13.31
CA VAL A 468 -16.47 -16.38 12.36
C VAL A 468 -15.90 -17.79 12.56
N PHE A 469 -14.73 -17.91 13.17
CA PHE A 469 -14.02 -19.17 13.44
C PHE A 469 -14.25 -19.72 14.86
N ALA A 470 -14.65 -18.87 15.81
CA ALA A 470 -14.99 -19.28 17.17
C ALA A 470 -16.36 -19.97 17.29
N THR A 471 -17.18 -19.94 16.27
CA THR A 471 -18.58 -20.43 16.30
C THR A 471 -18.75 -21.89 15.87
N GLY A 472 -17.86 -22.81 16.32
CA GLY A 472 -18.13 -24.24 16.29
C GLY A 472 -17.73 -25.01 15.02
N PRO A 473 -17.80 -26.35 15.06
CA PRO A 473 -17.29 -27.23 14.01
C PRO A 473 -17.98 -27.09 12.65
N GLU A 474 -19.22 -26.62 12.60
CA GLU A 474 -19.96 -26.42 11.34
C GLU A 474 -19.39 -25.23 10.55
N THR A 475 -19.00 -24.14 11.21
CA THR A 475 -18.39 -22.97 10.55
C THR A 475 -16.97 -23.30 10.09
N ALA A 476 -16.20 -24.03 10.90
CA ALA A 476 -14.87 -24.51 10.51
C ALA A 476 -14.93 -25.42 9.27
N ALA A 477 -15.93 -26.33 9.19
CA ALA A 477 -16.16 -27.18 8.02
C ALA A 477 -16.56 -26.34 6.78
N PHE A 478 -17.38 -25.32 6.97
CA PHE A 478 -17.78 -24.42 5.89
C PHE A 478 -16.58 -23.71 5.24
N ILE A 479 -15.61 -23.30 6.03
CA ILE A 479 -14.45 -22.50 5.58
C ILE A 479 -13.33 -23.38 5.00
N THR A 480 -13.34 -24.68 5.28
CA THR A 480 -12.35 -25.65 4.75
C THR A 480 -12.85 -26.42 3.54
N ASP A 481 -14.14 -26.31 3.21
CA ASP A 481 -14.76 -27.02 2.09
C ASP A 481 -14.49 -26.31 0.76
N LEU A 482 -13.41 -26.67 0.09
CA LEU A 482 -13.02 -26.13 -1.22
C LEU A 482 -14.02 -26.43 -2.36
N SER A 483 -14.99 -27.34 -2.16
CA SER A 483 -16.08 -27.55 -3.13
C SER A 483 -16.95 -26.29 -3.28
N ARG A 484 -16.85 -25.35 -2.35
CA ARG A 484 -17.56 -24.06 -2.32
C ARG A 484 -16.82 -22.91 -3.00
N VAL A 485 -15.59 -23.11 -3.46
CA VAL A 485 -14.89 -22.08 -4.25
C VAL A 485 -15.70 -21.76 -5.49
N ALA A 486 -16.06 -20.50 -5.65
CA ALA A 486 -16.95 -20.05 -6.73
C ALA A 486 -16.21 -19.99 -8.06
N GLY A 487 -16.38 -21.02 -8.88
CA GLY A 487 -15.88 -21.03 -10.24
C GLY A 487 -14.34 -20.84 -10.36
N ARG A 488 -13.89 -20.26 -11.44
CA ARG A 488 -12.48 -19.92 -11.65
C ARG A 488 -12.11 -18.69 -10.84
N ILE A 489 -11.05 -18.76 -10.06
CA ILE A 489 -10.42 -17.62 -9.43
C ILE A 489 -9.35 -17.09 -10.39
N THR A 490 -9.36 -15.80 -10.65
CA THR A 490 -8.41 -15.14 -11.55
C THR A 490 -7.48 -14.26 -10.72
N LEU A 491 -6.19 -14.29 -11.00
CA LEU A 491 -5.20 -13.39 -10.40
C LEU A 491 -5.53 -11.95 -10.80
N ASP A 492 -5.57 -11.04 -9.84
CA ASP A 492 -5.82 -9.65 -10.13
C ASP A 492 -4.66 -9.04 -10.93
N ALA A 493 -4.98 -8.35 -12.03
CA ALA A 493 -3.95 -7.72 -12.86
C ALA A 493 -3.18 -6.64 -12.08
N PRO A 494 -1.88 -6.45 -12.34
CA PRO A 494 -1.06 -5.50 -11.59
C PRO A 494 -1.39 -4.03 -11.88
N THR A 495 -2.10 -3.75 -12.98
CA THR A 495 -2.54 -2.41 -13.38
C THR A 495 -4.07 -2.27 -13.31
N VAL A 496 -4.55 -1.05 -13.19
CA VAL A 496 -5.98 -0.74 -13.38
C VAL A 496 -6.31 -0.82 -14.86
N GLY A 497 -7.31 -1.62 -15.22
CA GLY A 497 -7.76 -1.73 -16.60
C GLY A 497 -8.09 -3.16 -17.02
N GLY A 498 -8.26 -3.33 -18.33
CA GLY A 498 -8.68 -4.59 -18.92
C GLY A 498 -10.21 -4.81 -18.91
N PRO A 499 -10.70 -5.66 -19.85
CA PRO A 499 -12.14 -5.88 -20.00
C PRO A 499 -12.80 -6.39 -18.73
N ASP A 500 -12.19 -7.37 -18.07
CA ASP A 500 -12.74 -8.03 -16.88
C ASP A 500 -12.90 -7.07 -15.70
N TYR A 501 -11.88 -6.20 -15.47
CA TYR A 501 -11.96 -5.17 -14.43
C TYR A 501 -13.10 -4.18 -14.67
N TRP A 502 -13.22 -3.68 -15.92
CA TRP A 502 -14.27 -2.73 -16.27
C TRP A 502 -15.66 -3.34 -16.26
N GLU A 503 -15.80 -4.63 -16.58
CA GLU A 503 -17.04 -5.37 -16.42
C GLU A 503 -17.45 -5.47 -14.95
N LEU A 504 -16.53 -5.90 -14.08
CA LEU A 504 -16.74 -5.99 -12.63
C LEU A 504 -17.08 -4.62 -12.01
N LEU A 505 -16.38 -3.57 -12.40
CA LEU A 505 -16.65 -2.21 -11.93
C LEU A 505 -18.04 -1.73 -12.36
N SER A 506 -18.40 -1.96 -13.63
CA SER A 506 -19.71 -1.57 -14.17
C SER A 506 -20.86 -2.29 -13.47
N ALA A 507 -20.63 -3.53 -13.02
CA ALA A 507 -21.61 -4.36 -12.33
C ALA A 507 -21.80 -4.02 -10.83
N GLN A 508 -21.00 -3.10 -10.27
CA GLN A 508 -21.14 -2.68 -8.86
C GLN A 508 -22.45 -1.94 -8.64
N VAL A 509 -23.28 -2.45 -7.71
CA VAL A 509 -24.62 -1.88 -7.45
C VAL A 509 -24.60 -0.68 -6.52
N ASN A 510 -23.54 -0.52 -5.73
CA ASN A 510 -23.41 0.54 -4.72
C ASN A 510 -22.71 1.80 -5.23
N LEU A 511 -21.99 1.70 -6.36
CA LEU A 511 -21.31 2.85 -6.97
C LEU A 511 -22.27 3.64 -7.86
N ASP A 512 -22.15 4.97 -7.77
CA ASP A 512 -22.81 5.88 -8.69
C ASP A 512 -22.28 5.68 -10.13
N ASP A 513 -23.18 5.68 -11.11
CA ASP A 513 -22.83 5.47 -12.51
C ASP A 513 -21.93 6.57 -13.06
N THR A 514 -22.05 7.79 -12.53
CA THR A 514 -21.16 8.92 -12.89
C THR A 514 -19.71 8.61 -12.47
N LEU A 515 -19.51 8.11 -11.24
CA LEU A 515 -18.17 7.72 -10.77
C LEU A 515 -17.58 6.59 -11.62
N LYS A 516 -18.37 5.57 -11.96
CA LYS A 516 -17.91 4.47 -12.85
C LYS A 516 -17.45 5.00 -14.20
N GLN A 517 -18.21 5.93 -14.79
CA GLN A 517 -17.86 6.56 -16.08
C GLN A 517 -16.60 7.42 -15.97
N GLN A 518 -16.49 8.24 -14.93
CA GLN A 518 -15.32 9.08 -14.68
C GLN A 518 -14.05 8.26 -14.53
N LEU A 519 -14.09 7.20 -13.70
CA LEU A 519 -12.94 6.30 -13.54
C LEU A 519 -12.55 5.65 -14.87
N ARG A 520 -13.51 5.22 -15.68
CA ARG A 520 -13.20 4.67 -17.00
C ARG A 520 -12.56 5.69 -17.93
N GLN A 521 -12.97 6.96 -17.86
CA GLN A 521 -12.36 8.07 -18.62
C GLN A 521 -10.96 8.41 -18.16
N ASP A 522 -10.69 8.36 -16.85
CA ASP A 522 -9.36 8.61 -16.28
C ASP A 522 -8.30 7.59 -16.75
N TYR A 523 -8.73 6.41 -17.21
CA TYR A 523 -7.86 5.32 -17.68
C TYR A 523 -8.01 5.02 -19.19
N ALA A 524 -8.68 5.88 -19.98
CA ALA A 524 -8.93 5.71 -21.41
C ALA A 524 -7.73 6.09 -22.32
#